data_5036c629c03cc4d38ae453678e032f71
#
_entry.id   5036c629c03cc4d38ae453678e032f71
#
_cell.length_a   1.000
_cell.length_b   1.000
_cell.length_c   1.000
_cell.angle_alpha   90.00
_cell.angle_beta   90.00
_cell.angle_gamma   90.00
#
_symmetry.space_group_name_H-M   'P 1'
#
loop_
_entity.id
_entity.type
_entity.pdbx_description
1 polymer ?
#
loop_
_entity_poly.entity_id
_entity_poly.type
_entity_poly.pdbx_seq_one_letter_code
_entity_poly.pdbx_strand_id
1 'polypeptide(L)'
;MSNEPKPKRTWALNDFELGKCLGKGKFGRVYLAREKQTHYIVALKILSKRQLLESRMEQQLRREIEIQSHMHHENILRLYGYFWDNKRIYLILEYTPNGEVFNELREEHRFPEPKAANYIYQVTNALLYLHSKSVIHRDIKPENLLNSCGVIKVSDFGWSIHCPSSRRQTLCGTLDYLPPEMICKQDYDFTVDNWALGVLAYEFLVGVPPFEAREPRETYRRIEQVKFSLPDFVSQEAQDFIQRLIKRNPSERMTLEEALSHPWLIKFKHVT
;
A
#
# COMPACT_ATOMS: atom_id res chain seq x y z
N MET A 1 42.07 10.86 -9.17
CA MET A 1 40.97 10.53 -10.08
C MET A 1 39.73 11.25 -9.57
N SER A 2 39.32 12.31 -10.26
CA SER A 2 38.23 13.21 -9.89
C SER A 2 36.90 12.45 -10.02
N ASN A 3 36.23 12.21 -8.90
CA ASN A 3 34.83 11.72 -8.84
C ASN A 3 33.90 12.89 -9.21
N GLU A 4 33.81 13.26 -10.47
CA GLU A 4 32.74 14.14 -10.91
C GLU A 4 31.43 13.37 -10.84
N PRO A 5 30.36 13.93 -10.20
CA PRO A 5 29.07 13.31 -10.18
C PRO A 5 28.55 13.21 -11.62
N LYS A 6 28.25 11.99 -12.08
CA LYS A 6 27.64 11.78 -13.41
C LYS A 6 26.42 12.69 -13.53
N PRO A 7 26.26 13.43 -14.65
CA PRO A 7 25.12 14.31 -14.85
C PRO A 7 23.80 13.51 -14.67
N LYS A 8 22.89 14.01 -13.83
CA LYS A 8 21.56 13.42 -13.67
C LYS A 8 20.88 13.37 -15.02
N ARG A 9 20.60 12.17 -15.52
CA ARG A 9 19.92 11.97 -16.82
C ARG A 9 18.56 12.67 -16.77
N THR A 10 18.32 13.56 -17.72
CA THR A 10 17.01 14.19 -17.93
C THR A 10 16.17 13.26 -18.80
N TRP A 11 15.09 12.72 -18.25
CA TRP A 11 14.17 11.84 -18.96
C TRP A 11 13.16 12.64 -19.79
N ALA A 12 12.79 12.09 -20.96
CA ALA A 12 11.71 12.60 -21.80
C ALA A 12 10.83 11.44 -22.29
N LEU A 13 9.60 11.74 -22.71
CA LEU A 13 8.68 10.72 -23.21
C LEU A 13 9.26 9.95 -24.41
N ASN A 14 10.05 10.62 -25.25
CA ASN A 14 10.72 10.02 -26.41
C ASN A 14 11.77 8.97 -26.04
N ASP A 15 12.21 8.87 -24.78
CA ASP A 15 13.12 7.82 -24.32
C ASP A 15 12.40 6.48 -24.13
N PHE A 16 11.07 6.46 -24.21
CA PHE A 16 10.25 5.29 -23.96
C PHE A 16 9.42 4.87 -25.14
N GLU A 17 9.29 3.57 -25.35
CA GLU A 17 8.28 2.96 -26.21
C GLU A 17 7.09 2.55 -25.34
N LEU A 18 5.92 3.14 -25.64
CA LEU A 18 4.70 2.83 -24.92
C LEU A 18 4.05 1.56 -25.46
N GLY A 19 3.75 0.63 -24.56
CA GLY A 19 2.98 -0.58 -24.82
C GLY A 19 1.52 -0.46 -24.39
N LYS A 20 0.94 -1.58 -23.93
CA LYS A 20 -0.47 -1.65 -23.49
C LYS A 20 -0.72 -0.80 -22.24
N CYS A 21 -1.96 -0.31 -22.11
CA CYS A 21 -2.43 0.30 -20.87
C CYS A 21 -2.59 -0.78 -19.80
N LEU A 22 -1.94 -0.58 -18.64
CA LEU A 22 -2.00 -1.48 -17.49
C LEU A 22 -3.16 -1.14 -16.56
N GLY A 23 -3.50 0.16 -16.45
CA GLY A 23 -4.55 0.62 -15.57
C GLY A 23 -4.94 2.08 -15.83
N LYS A 24 -6.12 2.47 -15.33
CA LYS A 24 -6.64 3.83 -15.39
C LYS A 24 -6.93 4.31 -13.96
N GLY A 25 -6.19 5.31 -13.51
CA GLY A 25 -6.42 5.99 -12.23
C GLY A 25 -7.22 7.30 -12.39
N LYS A 26 -7.50 7.94 -11.28
CA LYS A 26 -8.28 9.19 -11.20
C LYS A 26 -7.68 10.33 -12.05
N PHE A 27 -6.37 10.48 -12.06
CA PHE A 27 -5.67 11.60 -12.69
C PHE A 27 -4.88 11.22 -13.96
N GLY A 28 -4.98 9.96 -14.41
CA GLY A 28 -4.21 9.50 -15.55
C GLY A 28 -4.28 8.01 -15.81
N ARG A 29 -3.27 7.51 -16.49
CA ARG A 29 -3.17 6.10 -16.90
C ARG A 29 -1.76 5.58 -16.66
N VAL A 30 -1.67 4.27 -16.45
CA VAL A 30 -0.40 3.54 -16.35
C VAL A 30 -0.22 2.71 -17.60
N TYR A 31 0.94 2.80 -18.23
CA TYR A 31 1.30 2.06 -19.43
C TYR A 31 2.50 1.16 -19.16
N LEU A 32 2.49 -0.02 -19.75
CA LEU A 32 3.73 -0.77 -19.94
C LEU A 32 4.64 0.08 -20.86
N ALA A 33 5.89 0.21 -20.51
CA ALA A 33 6.84 0.95 -21.33
C ALA A 33 8.21 0.27 -21.33
N ARG A 34 8.95 0.46 -22.42
CA ARG A 34 10.33 0.00 -22.57
C ARG A 34 11.24 1.21 -22.75
N GLU A 35 12.26 1.34 -21.93
CA GLU A 35 13.32 2.34 -22.14
C GLU A 35 14.15 1.94 -23.36
N LYS A 36 14.33 2.87 -24.32
CA LYS A 36 14.84 2.57 -25.67
C LYS A 36 16.32 2.17 -25.70
N GLN A 37 17.14 2.70 -24.80
CA GLN A 37 18.59 2.43 -24.82
C GLN A 37 18.93 1.11 -24.12
N THR A 38 18.36 0.90 -22.94
CA THR A 38 18.64 -0.28 -22.09
C THR A 38 17.69 -1.43 -22.31
N HIS A 39 16.56 -1.16 -23.00
CA HIS A 39 15.42 -2.08 -23.18
C HIS A 39 14.78 -2.49 -21.86
N TYR A 40 15.03 -1.75 -20.77
CA TYR A 40 14.44 -2.04 -19.47
C TYR A 40 12.94 -1.79 -19.47
N ILE A 41 12.18 -2.75 -18.92
CA ILE A 41 10.72 -2.68 -18.85
C ILE A 41 10.30 -1.96 -17.56
N VAL A 42 9.40 -0.99 -17.70
CA VAL A 42 8.88 -0.17 -16.61
C VAL A 42 7.36 0.00 -16.72
N ALA A 43 6.73 0.43 -15.64
CA ALA A 43 5.38 0.99 -15.68
C ALA A 43 5.49 2.52 -15.72
N LEU A 44 4.91 3.15 -16.73
CA LEU A 44 4.91 4.61 -16.87
C LEU A 44 3.54 5.17 -16.49
N LYS A 45 3.43 5.77 -15.29
CA LYS A 45 2.21 6.44 -14.80
C LYS A 45 2.20 7.87 -15.35
N ILE A 46 1.23 8.18 -16.19
CA ILE A 46 1.07 9.47 -16.88
C ILE A 46 -0.09 10.22 -16.27
N LEU A 47 0.18 11.37 -15.67
CA LEU A 47 -0.79 12.18 -14.91
C LEU A 47 -1.04 13.51 -15.62
N SER A 48 -2.30 13.96 -15.65
CA SER A 48 -2.69 15.25 -16.22
C SER A 48 -2.49 16.39 -15.22
N LYS A 49 -1.64 17.36 -15.55
CA LYS A 49 -1.44 18.58 -14.74
C LYS A 49 -2.74 19.35 -14.52
N ARG A 50 -3.58 19.44 -15.56
CA ARG A 50 -4.87 20.10 -15.49
C ARG A 50 -5.78 19.45 -14.45
N GLN A 51 -5.95 18.11 -14.48
CA GLN A 51 -6.80 17.40 -13.53
C GLN A 51 -6.27 17.49 -12.09
N LEU A 52 -4.95 17.48 -11.91
CA LEU A 52 -4.31 17.66 -10.60
C LEU A 52 -4.61 19.07 -10.03
N LEU A 53 -4.48 20.11 -10.84
CA LEU A 53 -4.82 21.50 -10.49
C LEU A 53 -6.30 21.64 -10.11
N GLU A 54 -7.20 21.19 -10.98
CA GLU A 54 -8.65 21.23 -10.76
C GLU A 54 -9.06 20.51 -9.45
N SER A 55 -8.34 19.42 -9.10
CA SER A 55 -8.60 18.65 -7.89
C SER A 55 -7.77 19.08 -6.67
N ARG A 56 -6.91 20.08 -6.78
CA ARG A 56 -5.99 20.59 -5.74
C ARG A 56 -5.07 19.51 -5.15
N MET A 57 -4.64 18.56 -5.99
CA MET A 57 -3.87 17.37 -5.56
C MET A 57 -2.36 17.49 -5.80
N GLU A 58 -1.85 18.66 -6.21
CA GLU A 58 -0.45 18.85 -6.56
C GLU A 58 0.50 18.66 -5.39
N GLN A 59 0.14 19.19 -4.22
CA GLN A 59 0.96 19.03 -3.02
C GLN A 59 1.03 17.57 -2.57
N GLN A 60 -0.09 16.84 -2.72
CA GLN A 60 -0.15 15.43 -2.40
C GLN A 60 0.75 14.62 -3.34
N LEU A 61 0.69 14.87 -4.65
CA LEU A 61 1.58 14.22 -5.61
C LEU A 61 3.06 14.53 -5.36
N ARG A 62 3.39 15.78 -5.03
CA ARG A 62 4.78 16.13 -4.67
C ARG A 62 5.27 15.32 -3.48
N ARG A 63 4.45 15.18 -2.44
CA ARG A 63 4.75 14.39 -1.25
C ARG A 63 4.88 12.89 -1.60
N GLU A 64 3.98 12.34 -2.43
CA GLU A 64 4.06 10.96 -2.92
C GLU A 64 5.42 10.70 -3.60
N ILE A 65 5.81 11.57 -4.53
CA ILE A 65 7.09 11.47 -5.24
C ILE A 65 8.27 11.59 -4.26
N GLU A 66 8.25 12.56 -3.36
CA GLU A 66 9.30 12.79 -2.37
C GLU A 66 9.50 11.56 -1.48
N ILE A 67 8.43 11.05 -0.88
CA ILE A 67 8.48 9.86 -0.03
C ILE A 67 8.98 8.67 -0.84
N GLN A 68 8.31 8.31 -1.93
CA GLN A 68 8.60 7.09 -2.69
C GLN A 68 9.99 7.11 -3.33
N SER A 69 10.52 8.27 -3.73
CA SER A 69 11.86 8.36 -4.31
C SER A 69 12.99 7.97 -3.34
N HIS A 70 12.75 8.04 -2.04
CA HIS A 70 13.71 7.69 -0.99
C HIS A 70 13.49 6.28 -0.41
N MET A 71 12.44 5.58 -0.84
CA MET A 71 12.14 4.23 -0.36
C MET A 71 12.82 3.16 -1.21
N HIS A 72 13.58 2.27 -0.55
CA HIS A 72 14.35 1.21 -1.20
C HIS A 72 14.19 -0.08 -0.39
N HIS A 73 13.17 -0.87 -0.72
CA HIS A 73 12.85 -2.12 -0.04
C HIS A 73 12.23 -3.12 -1.02
N GLU A 74 12.49 -4.41 -0.84
CA GLU A 74 11.98 -5.46 -1.71
C GLU A 74 10.45 -5.42 -1.84
N ASN A 75 9.74 -5.18 -0.74
CA ASN A 75 8.28 -5.16 -0.71
C ASN A 75 7.67 -3.75 -0.86
N ILE A 76 8.40 -2.81 -1.45
CA ILE A 76 7.91 -1.46 -1.80
C ILE A 76 8.12 -1.23 -3.29
N LEU A 77 7.07 -0.77 -3.97
CA LEU A 77 7.14 -0.45 -5.40
C LEU A 77 8.17 0.65 -5.66
N ARG A 78 9.15 0.35 -6.50
CA ARG A 78 10.23 1.28 -6.79
C ARG A 78 9.76 2.41 -7.68
N LEU A 79 10.10 3.66 -7.31
CA LEU A 79 10.08 4.82 -8.19
C LEU A 79 11.51 5.05 -8.71
N TYR A 80 11.74 4.82 -10.00
CA TYR A 80 13.07 5.01 -10.62
C TYR A 80 13.38 6.47 -10.93
N GLY A 81 12.33 7.27 -11.13
CA GLY A 81 12.44 8.68 -11.43
C GLY A 81 11.13 9.27 -11.93
N TYR A 82 11.17 10.55 -12.24
CA TYR A 82 10.03 11.27 -12.79
C TYR A 82 10.50 12.41 -13.70
N PHE A 83 9.62 12.81 -14.60
CA PHE A 83 9.81 13.96 -15.47
C PHE A 83 8.47 14.58 -15.85
N TRP A 84 8.46 15.70 -16.53
CA TRP A 84 7.24 16.39 -16.93
C TRP A 84 7.42 17.13 -18.24
N ASP A 85 6.31 17.37 -18.92
CA ASP A 85 6.16 18.33 -20.01
C ASP A 85 5.16 19.44 -19.63
N ASN A 86 4.74 20.23 -20.60
CA ASN A 86 3.80 21.33 -20.36
C ASN A 86 2.41 20.87 -19.84
N LYS A 87 1.99 19.64 -20.14
CA LYS A 87 0.64 19.13 -19.88
C LYS A 87 0.57 17.98 -18.87
N ARG A 88 1.69 17.25 -18.69
CA ARG A 88 1.69 15.97 -17.98
C ARG A 88 2.89 15.83 -17.03
N ILE A 89 2.72 14.95 -16.04
CA ILE A 89 3.77 14.43 -15.16
C ILE A 89 3.87 12.94 -15.42
N TYR A 90 5.09 12.42 -15.46
CA TYR A 90 5.41 11.03 -15.76
C TYR A 90 6.20 10.45 -14.60
N LEU A 91 5.70 9.35 -14.01
CA LEU A 91 6.41 8.59 -12.99
C LEU A 91 6.90 7.28 -13.61
N ILE A 92 8.19 7.02 -13.48
CA ILE A 92 8.85 5.80 -13.98
C ILE A 92 8.88 4.80 -12.82
N LEU A 93 7.99 3.82 -12.85
CA LEU A 93 7.77 2.86 -11.76
C LEU A 93 8.26 1.47 -12.15
N GLU A 94 8.56 0.66 -11.14
CA GLU A 94 8.76 -0.78 -11.29
C GLU A 94 7.54 -1.41 -11.96
N TYR A 95 7.77 -2.33 -12.89
CA TYR A 95 6.70 -3.10 -13.54
C TYR A 95 6.44 -4.39 -12.76
N THR A 96 5.18 -4.61 -12.42
CA THR A 96 4.68 -5.80 -11.71
C THR A 96 3.76 -6.57 -12.64
N PRO A 97 4.17 -7.74 -13.15
CA PRO A 97 3.45 -8.45 -14.23
C PRO A 97 2.07 -8.96 -13.83
N ASN A 98 1.85 -9.30 -12.56
CA ASN A 98 0.60 -9.85 -12.07
C ASN A 98 -0.42 -8.78 -11.62
N GLY A 99 -0.04 -7.48 -11.60
CA GLY A 99 -0.95 -6.38 -11.27
C GLY A 99 -1.37 -6.32 -9.81
N GLU A 100 -2.59 -5.87 -9.55
CA GLU A 100 -3.12 -5.63 -8.21
C GLU A 100 -3.56 -6.92 -7.52
N VAL A 101 -3.19 -7.09 -6.24
CA VAL A 101 -3.64 -8.21 -5.37
C VAL A 101 -5.17 -8.22 -5.24
N PHE A 102 -5.80 -7.05 -5.33
CA PHE A 102 -7.26 -6.93 -5.38
C PHE A 102 -7.91 -7.79 -6.48
N ASN A 103 -7.35 -7.78 -7.70
CA ASN A 103 -7.89 -8.57 -8.79
C ASN A 103 -7.74 -10.07 -8.52
N GLU A 104 -6.59 -10.48 -8.00
CA GLU A 104 -6.31 -11.85 -7.60
C GLU A 104 -7.26 -12.33 -6.48
N LEU A 105 -7.48 -11.50 -5.45
CA LEU A 105 -8.42 -11.79 -4.38
C LEU A 105 -9.87 -11.92 -4.89
N ARG A 106 -10.26 -11.05 -5.81
CA ARG A 106 -11.61 -11.10 -6.42
C ARG A 106 -11.83 -12.36 -7.25
N GLU A 107 -10.80 -12.84 -7.96
CA GLU A 107 -10.89 -14.07 -8.77
C GLU A 107 -10.93 -15.33 -7.89
N GLU A 108 -10.14 -15.37 -6.80
CA GLU A 108 -10.07 -16.50 -5.89
C GLU A 108 -11.14 -16.45 -4.78
N HIS A 109 -11.85 -15.32 -4.66
CA HIS A 109 -12.82 -15.01 -3.59
C HIS A 109 -12.19 -14.89 -2.20
N ARG A 110 -11.21 -15.69 -1.86
CA ARG A 110 -10.39 -15.66 -0.65
C ARG A 110 -9.11 -16.43 -0.88
N PHE A 111 -8.06 -16.07 -0.18
CA PHE A 111 -6.80 -16.79 -0.30
C PHE A 111 -6.73 -18.01 0.63
N PRO A 112 -6.08 -19.10 0.20
CA PRO A 112 -5.63 -20.15 1.11
C PRO A 112 -4.73 -19.55 2.20
N GLU A 113 -4.83 -20.09 3.42
CA GLU A 113 -4.13 -19.54 4.59
C GLU A 113 -2.59 -19.42 4.41
N PRO A 114 -1.88 -20.38 3.76
CA PRO A 114 -0.46 -20.23 3.51
C PRO A 114 -0.12 -19.02 2.63
N LYS A 115 -0.93 -18.76 1.59
CA LYS A 115 -0.75 -17.62 0.69
C LYS A 115 -1.05 -16.31 1.41
N ALA A 116 -2.16 -16.24 2.15
CA ALA A 116 -2.53 -15.08 2.94
C ALA A 116 -1.42 -14.71 3.93
N ALA A 117 -0.93 -15.68 4.70
CA ALA A 117 0.14 -15.47 5.68
C ALA A 117 1.46 -15.01 5.03
N ASN A 118 1.84 -15.58 3.88
CA ASN A 118 3.03 -15.15 3.15
C ASN A 118 2.89 -13.69 2.67
N TYR A 119 1.74 -13.31 2.10
CA TYR A 119 1.51 -11.93 1.65
C TYR A 119 1.50 -10.94 2.83
N ILE A 120 0.86 -11.30 3.94
CA ILE A 120 0.86 -10.51 5.17
C ILE A 120 2.28 -10.36 5.74
N TYR A 121 3.10 -11.42 5.72
CA TYR A 121 4.50 -11.34 6.12
C TYR A 121 5.27 -10.30 5.31
N GLN A 122 5.10 -10.30 4.00
CA GLN A 122 5.76 -9.36 3.10
C GLN A 122 5.29 -7.90 3.33
N VAL A 123 3.98 -7.69 3.50
CA VAL A 123 3.41 -6.37 3.82
C VAL A 123 3.93 -5.88 5.19
N THR A 124 4.02 -6.77 6.18
CA THR A 124 4.55 -6.43 7.50
C THR A 124 6.01 -5.94 7.42
N ASN A 125 6.85 -6.61 6.61
CA ASN A 125 8.24 -6.16 6.37
C ASN A 125 8.29 -4.77 5.71
N ALA A 126 7.41 -4.52 4.72
CA ALA A 126 7.31 -3.20 4.09
C ALA A 126 6.92 -2.11 5.10
N LEU A 127 5.91 -2.36 5.93
CA LEU A 127 5.46 -1.43 6.96
C LEU A 127 6.54 -1.16 8.00
N LEU A 128 7.23 -2.20 8.48
CA LEU A 128 8.35 -2.04 9.41
C LEU A 128 9.44 -1.13 8.84
N TYR A 129 9.79 -1.33 7.56
CA TYR A 129 10.73 -0.46 6.87
C TYR A 129 10.21 0.99 6.79
N LEU A 130 8.95 1.22 6.40
CA LEU A 130 8.35 2.56 6.34
C LEU A 130 8.37 3.25 7.70
N HIS A 131 7.96 2.55 8.76
CA HIS A 131 7.95 3.09 10.12
C HIS A 131 9.37 3.42 10.61
N SER A 132 10.40 2.62 10.24
CA SER A 132 11.80 2.94 10.53
C SER A 132 12.28 4.24 9.86
N LYS A 133 11.61 4.67 8.79
CA LYS A 133 11.83 5.94 8.08
C LYS A 133 10.86 7.05 8.53
N SER A 134 10.11 6.81 9.61
CA SER A 134 9.08 7.73 10.11
C SER A 134 7.99 8.03 9.07
N VAL A 135 7.67 7.06 8.21
CA VAL A 135 6.60 7.15 7.20
C VAL A 135 5.44 6.28 7.62
N ILE A 136 4.23 6.87 7.67
CA ILE A 136 2.97 6.16 7.87
C ILE A 136 2.27 6.07 6.51
N HIS A 137 1.84 4.88 6.10
CA HIS A 137 1.21 4.65 4.80
C HIS A 137 -0.24 5.15 4.74
N ARG A 138 -1.09 4.75 5.69
CA ARG A 138 -2.48 5.17 5.91
C ARG A 138 -3.52 4.69 4.88
N ASP A 139 -3.13 3.92 3.89
CA ASP A 139 -4.07 3.36 2.89
C ASP A 139 -3.62 1.94 2.45
N ILE A 140 -3.31 1.08 3.43
CA ILE A 140 -3.00 -0.33 3.19
C ILE A 140 -4.31 -1.07 2.87
N LYS A 141 -4.38 -1.66 1.66
CA LYS A 141 -5.52 -2.44 1.16
C LYS A 141 -5.12 -3.22 -0.10
N PRO A 142 -5.89 -4.22 -0.56
CA PRO A 142 -5.53 -5.06 -1.70
C PRO A 142 -5.25 -4.30 -3.00
N GLU A 143 -5.94 -3.16 -3.25
CA GLU A 143 -5.74 -2.33 -4.44
C GLU A 143 -4.38 -1.65 -4.48
N ASN A 144 -3.78 -1.38 -3.32
CA ASN A 144 -2.49 -0.72 -3.17
C ASN A 144 -1.33 -1.73 -3.00
N LEU A 145 -1.60 -3.02 -3.18
CA LEU A 145 -0.63 -4.10 -3.20
C LEU A 145 -0.51 -4.65 -4.61
N LEU A 146 0.70 -4.67 -5.15
CA LEU A 146 0.99 -5.22 -6.47
C LEU A 146 1.74 -6.53 -6.32
N ASN A 147 1.42 -7.51 -7.16
CA ASN A 147 2.09 -8.79 -7.19
C ASN A 147 3.13 -8.83 -8.32
N SER A 148 4.37 -9.13 -7.97
CA SER A 148 5.47 -9.34 -8.92
C SER A 148 5.98 -10.77 -8.77
N CYS A 149 5.29 -11.73 -9.40
CA CYS A 149 5.64 -13.16 -9.36
C CYS A 149 5.78 -13.71 -7.93
N GLY A 150 4.81 -13.41 -7.06
CA GLY A 150 4.80 -13.82 -5.64
C GLY A 150 5.46 -12.83 -4.68
N VAL A 151 6.19 -11.83 -5.19
CA VAL A 151 6.72 -10.73 -4.38
C VAL A 151 5.72 -9.58 -4.32
N ILE A 152 5.23 -9.30 -3.12
CA ILE A 152 4.27 -8.21 -2.88
C ILE A 152 5.00 -6.87 -2.81
N LYS A 153 4.45 -5.87 -3.50
CA LYS A 153 4.95 -4.49 -3.55
C LYS A 153 3.89 -3.53 -3.05
N VAL A 154 4.12 -2.91 -1.90
CA VAL A 154 3.27 -1.81 -1.40
C VAL A 154 3.43 -0.60 -2.31
N SER A 155 2.32 -0.04 -2.76
CA SER A 155 2.24 1.08 -3.71
C SER A 155 1.27 2.16 -3.22
N ASP A 156 1.14 3.25 -3.97
CA ASP A 156 0.27 4.40 -3.72
C ASP A 156 0.54 5.12 -2.39
N PHE A 157 1.57 5.96 -2.41
CA PHE A 157 1.97 6.81 -1.28
C PHE A 157 1.19 8.13 -1.22
N GLY A 158 0.10 8.26 -1.97
CA GLY A 158 -0.70 9.48 -2.06
C GLY A 158 -1.27 9.95 -0.71
N TRP A 159 -1.54 9.04 0.20
CA TRP A 159 -1.96 9.34 1.57
C TRP A 159 -0.85 9.26 2.60
N SER A 160 0.35 8.85 2.22
CA SER A 160 1.47 8.69 3.15
C SER A 160 1.99 10.02 3.69
N ILE A 161 2.54 9.98 4.89
CA ILE A 161 3.14 11.15 5.53
C ILE A 161 4.47 10.76 6.20
N HIS A 162 5.40 11.70 6.17
CA HIS A 162 6.58 11.66 7.03
C HIS A 162 6.25 12.30 8.37
N CYS A 163 6.30 11.53 9.46
CA CYS A 163 5.85 11.93 10.79
C CYS A 163 6.89 11.58 11.87
N PRO A 164 7.98 12.35 11.99
CA PRO A 164 9.07 12.04 12.94
C PRO A 164 8.67 12.20 14.40
N SER A 165 7.63 12.98 14.74
CA SER A 165 7.35 13.32 16.15
C SER A 165 5.92 13.77 16.45
N SER A 166 4.91 13.56 15.59
CA SER A 166 3.63 14.20 15.86
C SER A 166 2.42 13.30 15.60
N ARG A 167 1.43 13.46 16.46
CA ARG A 167 0.08 12.96 16.32
C ARG A 167 -0.66 13.72 15.22
N ARG A 168 -1.58 13.05 14.52
CA ARG A 168 -2.34 13.58 13.38
C ARG A 168 -3.83 13.40 13.60
N GLN A 169 -4.65 14.21 12.89
CA GLN A 169 -6.12 14.15 12.96
C GLN A 169 -6.77 14.15 11.57
N THR A 170 -6.00 14.00 10.50
CA THR A 170 -6.53 14.03 9.14
C THR A 170 -7.24 12.72 8.80
N LEU A 171 -8.53 12.76 8.48
CA LEU A 171 -9.27 11.61 7.98
C LEU A 171 -8.88 11.35 6.51
N CYS A 172 -8.34 10.17 6.24
CA CYS A 172 -7.94 9.74 4.90
C CYS A 172 -7.90 8.20 4.83
N GLY A 173 -7.90 7.64 3.62
CA GLY A 173 -7.93 6.20 3.39
C GLY A 173 -9.32 5.68 3.02
N THR A 174 -9.43 4.36 2.90
CA THR A 174 -10.65 3.63 2.54
C THR A 174 -11.45 3.30 3.82
N LEU A 175 -12.75 3.57 3.84
CA LEU A 175 -13.59 3.48 5.03
C LEU A 175 -13.42 2.16 5.81
N ASP A 176 -13.47 1.03 5.10
CA ASP A 176 -13.44 -0.30 5.73
C ASP A 176 -12.12 -0.62 6.45
N TYR A 177 -11.07 0.15 6.15
CA TYR A 177 -9.71 0.02 6.70
C TYR A 177 -9.38 1.06 7.76
N LEU A 178 -10.27 2.05 8.00
CA LEU A 178 -10.02 3.11 8.97
C LEU A 178 -10.10 2.59 10.41
N PRO A 179 -9.13 2.94 11.27
CA PRO A 179 -9.20 2.61 12.69
C PRO A 179 -10.12 3.56 13.46
N PRO A 180 -10.60 3.16 14.66
CA PRO A 180 -11.52 3.97 15.48
C PRO A 180 -11.03 5.39 15.76
N GLU A 181 -9.73 5.58 16.06
CA GLU A 181 -9.15 6.90 16.36
C GLU A 181 -9.23 7.88 15.18
N MET A 182 -9.09 7.39 13.93
CA MET A 182 -9.25 8.22 12.74
C MET A 182 -10.70 8.63 12.52
N ILE A 183 -11.64 7.71 12.73
CA ILE A 183 -13.09 7.96 12.64
C ILE A 183 -13.52 8.97 13.71
N CYS A 184 -13.05 8.81 14.93
CA CYS A 184 -13.33 9.70 16.06
C CYS A 184 -12.55 11.01 16.02
N LYS A 185 -11.75 11.26 14.96
CA LYS A 185 -10.90 12.45 14.81
C LYS A 185 -9.95 12.68 15.98
N GLN A 186 -9.45 11.60 16.56
CA GLN A 186 -8.44 11.62 17.61
C GLN A 186 -7.04 11.71 16.99
N ASP A 187 -6.06 11.99 17.83
CA ASP A 187 -4.67 11.90 17.42
C ASP A 187 -4.30 10.45 17.12
N TYR A 188 -3.53 10.23 16.06
CA TYR A 188 -3.06 8.91 15.65
C TYR A 188 -1.58 8.93 15.27
N ASP A 189 -0.97 7.76 15.25
CA ASP A 189 0.41 7.52 14.88
C ASP A 189 0.53 6.33 13.90
N PHE A 190 1.70 5.70 13.83
CA PHE A 190 1.98 4.55 12.96
C PHE A 190 1.13 3.31 13.26
N THR A 191 0.50 3.21 14.42
CA THR A 191 -0.36 2.07 14.80
C THR A 191 -1.64 1.96 13.96
N VAL A 192 -1.97 2.99 13.16
CA VAL A 192 -3.06 2.93 12.17
C VAL A 192 -2.75 1.92 11.05
N ASP A 193 -1.47 1.78 10.67
CA ASP A 193 -1.04 0.78 9.70
C ASP A 193 -1.12 -0.64 10.29
N ASN A 194 -0.89 -0.82 11.61
CA ASN A 194 -1.04 -2.10 12.29
C ASN A 194 -2.51 -2.56 12.28
N TRP A 195 -3.44 -1.64 12.52
CA TRP A 195 -4.88 -1.92 12.37
C TRP A 195 -5.21 -2.34 10.94
N ALA A 196 -4.76 -1.57 9.94
CA ALA A 196 -5.01 -1.87 8.53
C ALA A 196 -4.43 -3.23 8.11
N LEU A 197 -3.26 -3.63 8.65
CA LEU A 197 -2.67 -4.96 8.46
C LEU A 197 -3.60 -6.07 9.01
N GLY A 198 -4.22 -5.86 10.16
CA GLY A 198 -5.20 -6.79 10.73
C GLY A 198 -6.46 -6.93 9.86
N VAL A 199 -6.98 -5.81 9.35
CA VAL A 199 -8.11 -5.79 8.41
C VAL A 199 -7.77 -6.51 7.12
N LEU A 200 -6.57 -6.28 6.57
CA LEU A 200 -6.07 -6.95 5.37
C LEU A 200 -5.95 -8.47 5.57
N ALA A 201 -5.40 -8.91 6.71
CA ALA A 201 -5.30 -10.33 7.03
C ALA A 201 -6.68 -11.01 7.08
N TYR A 202 -7.65 -10.33 7.70
CA TYR A 202 -9.03 -10.80 7.71
C TYR A 202 -9.60 -10.91 6.29
N GLU A 203 -9.48 -9.85 5.48
CA GLU A 203 -10.04 -9.83 4.12
C GLU A 203 -9.39 -10.88 3.22
N PHE A 204 -8.10 -11.13 3.31
CA PHE A 204 -7.43 -12.19 2.56
C PHE A 204 -8.00 -13.59 2.88
N LEU A 205 -8.34 -13.84 4.13
CA LEU A 205 -8.85 -15.14 4.57
C LEU A 205 -10.36 -15.32 4.38
N VAL A 206 -11.14 -14.21 4.41
CA VAL A 206 -12.61 -14.26 4.38
C VAL A 206 -13.18 -13.80 3.05
N GLY A 207 -12.46 -12.93 2.33
CA GLY A 207 -12.84 -12.38 1.03
C GLY A 207 -13.57 -11.04 1.08
N VAL A 208 -13.90 -10.56 2.28
CA VAL A 208 -14.52 -9.25 2.53
C VAL A 208 -13.95 -8.63 3.80
N PRO A 209 -13.93 -7.30 3.94
CA PRO A 209 -13.47 -6.63 5.15
C PRO A 209 -14.32 -6.96 6.38
N PRO A 210 -13.75 -6.96 7.62
CA PRO A 210 -14.44 -7.38 8.84
C PRO A 210 -15.62 -6.48 9.25
N PHE A 211 -15.61 -5.21 8.81
CA PHE A 211 -16.60 -4.22 9.23
C PHE A 211 -17.57 -3.83 8.11
N GLU A 212 -17.43 -4.43 6.92
CA GLU A 212 -18.25 -4.10 5.75
C GLU A 212 -19.76 -4.19 6.08
N ALA A 213 -20.50 -3.17 5.65
CA ALA A 213 -21.96 -3.12 5.77
C ALA A 213 -22.56 -2.38 4.58
N ARG A 214 -23.85 -2.61 4.31
CA ARG A 214 -24.57 -1.92 3.22
C ARG A 214 -24.59 -0.40 3.37
N GLU A 215 -24.72 0.07 4.61
CA GLU A 215 -24.78 1.49 4.94
C GLU A 215 -23.46 1.96 5.58
N PRO A 216 -22.82 3.02 5.09
CA PRO A 216 -21.58 3.55 5.67
C PRO A 216 -21.67 3.84 7.17
N ARG A 217 -22.85 4.30 7.66
CA ARG A 217 -23.07 4.56 9.09
C ARG A 217 -22.94 3.29 9.95
N GLU A 218 -23.37 2.16 9.41
CA GLU A 218 -23.24 0.88 10.10
C GLU A 218 -21.78 0.42 10.12
N THR A 219 -21.03 0.61 9.02
CA THR A 219 -19.58 0.35 8.98
C THR A 219 -18.87 1.18 10.05
N TYR A 220 -19.14 2.50 10.14
CA TYR A 220 -18.59 3.36 11.19
C TYR A 220 -18.87 2.81 12.59
N ARG A 221 -20.13 2.41 12.88
CA ARG A 221 -20.52 1.86 14.16
C ARG A 221 -19.79 0.57 14.50
N ARG A 222 -19.65 -0.34 13.52
CA ARG A 222 -18.92 -1.61 13.71
C ARG A 222 -17.46 -1.38 14.03
N ILE A 223 -16.81 -0.45 13.32
CA ILE A 223 -15.41 -0.07 13.57
C ILE A 223 -15.25 0.50 14.98
N GLU A 224 -16.08 1.48 15.37
CA GLU A 224 -16.02 2.10 16.72
C GLU A 224 -16.20 1.07 17.85
N GLN A 225 -17.04 0.06 17.64
CA GLN A 225 -17.31 -1.01 18.59
C GLN A 225 -16.35 -2.20 18.45
N VAL A 226 -15.49 -2.20 17.42
CA VAL A 226 -14.64 -3.34 17.04
C VAL A 226 -15.49 -4.63 16.90
N LYS A 227 -16.69 -4.49 16.28
CA LYS A 227 -17.66 -5.56 16.15
C LYS A 227 -17.48 -6.33 14.86
N PHE A 228 -16.80 -7.46 14.92
CA PHE A 228 -16.64 -8.42 13.82
C PHE A 228 -16.66 -9.85 14.35
N SER A 229 -16.77 -10.82 13.47
CA SER A 229 -16.70 -12.25 13.82
C SER A 229 -15.73 -12.95 12.89
N LEU A 230 -15.03 -13.94 13.39
CA LEU A 230 -14.13 -14.78 12.61
C LEU A 230 -14.84 -16.09 12.30
N PRO A 231 -14.90 -16.52 11.02
CA PRO A 231 -15.49 -17.80 10.64
C PRO A 231 -14.67 -18.98 11.18
N ASP A 232 -15.34 -20.11 11.43
CA ASP A 232 -14.75 -21.33 12.01
C ASP A 232 -13.67 -21.97 11.11
N PHE A 233 -13.68 -21.66 9.80
CA PHE A 233 -12.66 -22.17 8.88
C PHE A 233 -11.31 -21.45 8.97
N VAL A 234 -11.22 -20.32 9.68
CA VAL A 234 -9.96 -19.60 9.93
C VAL A 234 -9.26 -20.26 11.12
N SER A 235 -8.00 -20.61 10.99
CA SER A 235 -7.25 -21.28 12.06
C SER A 235 -7.14 -20.42 13.33
N GLN A 236 -6.92 -21.06 14.47
CA GLN A 236 -6.78 -20.36 15.75
C GLN A 236 -5.59 -19.40 15.74
N GLU A 237 -4.47 -19.78 15.08
CA GLU A 237 -3.30 -18.93 14.94
C GLU A 237 -3.60 -17.66 14.11
N ALA A 238 -4.35 -17.80 13.01
CA ALA A 238 -4.78 -16.66 12.19
C ALA A 238 -5.77 -15.77 12.94
N GLN A 239 -6.71 -16.37 13.70
CA GLN A 239 -7.65 -15.63 14.55
C GLN A 239 -6.91 -14.81 15.61
N ASP A 240 -5.94 -15.40 16.32
CA ASP A 240 -5.11 -14.71 17.32
C ASP A 240 -4.34 -13.54 16.68
N PHE A 241 -3.73 -13.74 15.53
CA PHE A 241 -3.02 -12.70 14.78
C PHE A 241 -3.93 -11.49 14.48
N ILE A 242 -5.11 -11.74 13.91
CA ILE A 242 -6.08 -10.69 13.55
C ILE A 242 -6.57 -9.97 14.81
N GLN A 243 -6.95 -10.70 15.86
CA GLN A 243 -7.48 -10.14 17.10
C GLN A 243 -6.46 -9.30 17.87
N ARG A 244 -5.16 -9.60 17.73
CA ARG A 244 -4.08 -8.80 18.34
C ARG A 244 -3.81 -7.50 17.61
N LEU A 245 -4.09 -7.43 16.29
CA LEU A 245 -3.94 -6.20 15.51
C LEU A 245 -5.18 -5.32 15.56
N ILE A 246 -6.39 -5.93 15.52
CA ILE A 246 -7.68 -5.21 15.54
C ILE A 246 -8.09 -4.94 16.98
N LYS A 247 -7.42 -4.00 17.63
CA LYS A 247 -7.72 -3.50 18.97
C LYS A 247 -8.20 -2.07 18.93
N ARG A 248 -9.22 -1.74 19.76
CA ARG A 248 -9.76 -0.38 19.86
C ARG A 248 -8.68 0.61 20.32
N ASN A 249 -7.99 0.24 21.39
CA ASN A 249 -6.89 1.04 21.92
C ASN A 249 -5.63 0.81 21.08
N PRO A 250 -5.08 1.87 20.41
CA PRO A 250 -3.86 1.75 19.60
C PRO A 250 -2.66 1.15 20.34
N SER A 251 -2.51 1.46 21.63
CA SER A 251 -1.39 0.96 22.45
C SER A 251 -1.45 -0.54 22.78
N GLU A 252 -2.60 -1.18 22.57
CA GLU A 252 -2.80 -2.62 22.77
C GLU A 252 -2.62 -3.44 21.50
N ARG A 253 -2.43 -2.77 20.35
CA ARG A 253 -2.18 -3.44 19.08
C ARG A 253 -0.81 -4.07 19.07
N MET A 254 -0.73 -5.31 18.59
CA MET A 254 0.52 -6.01 18.35
C MET A 254 1.48 -5.14 17.50
N THR A 255 2.74 -5.06 17.89
CA THR A 255 3.75 -4.35 17.10
C THR A 255 4.09 -5.11 15.83
N LEU A 256 4.72 -4.45 14.84
CA LEU A 256 5.10 -5.12 13.60
C LEU A 256 6.22 -6.15 13.82
N GLU A 257 7.11 -5.92 14.79
CA GLU A 257 8.15 -6.87 15.19
C GLU A 257 7.55 -8.13 15.81
N GLU A 258 6.55 -7.97 16.68
CA GLU A 258 5.79 -9.09 17.24
C GLU A 258 5.01 -9.82 16.13
N ALA A 259 4.41 -9.10 15.19
CA ALA A 259 3.70 -9.66 14.05
C ALA A 259 4.62 -10.55 13.19
N LEU A 260 5.83 -10.09 12.86
CA LEU A 260 6.82 -10.91 12.12
C LEU A 260 7.22 -12.17 12.87
N SER A 261 7.17 -12.15 14.19
CA SER A 261 7.50 -13.28 15.07
C SER A 261 6.30 -14.15 15.43
N HIS A 262 5.11 -13.80 14.93
CA HIS A 262 3.88 -14.52 15.25
C HIS A 262 3.86 -15.92 14.63
N PRO A 263 3.41 -16.97 15.36
CA PRO A 263 3.41 -18.35 14.88
C PRO A 263 2.75 -18.54 13.51
N TRP A 264 1.63 -17.82 13.27
CA TRP A 264 0.92 -17.88 11.99
C TRP A 264 1.80 -17.45 10.81
N LEU A 265 2.55 -16.35 10.91
CA LEU A 265 3.42 -15.89 9.84
C LEU A 265 4.68 -16.74 9.70
N ILE A 266 5.30 -17.15 10.83
CA ILE A 266 6.51 -17.99 10.81
C ILE A 266 6.24 -19.33 10.09
N LYS A 267 5.08 -19.93 10.32
CA LYS A 267 4.67 -21.21 9.74
C LYS A 267 4.66 -21.17 8.20
N PHE A 268 4.33 -20.03 7.59
CA PHE A 268 4.08 -19.91 6.15
C PHE A 268 4.97 -18.90 5.42
N LYS A 269 5.94 -18.27 6.07
CA LYS A 269 6.78 -17.21 5.47
C LYS A 269 7.60 -17.63 4.24
N HIS A 270 7.78 -18.93 4.01
CA HIS A 270 8.53 -19.49 2.88
C HIS A 270 7.66 -20.28 1.90
N VAL A 271 6.35 -20.20 2.01
CA VAL A 271 5.44 -20.85 1.06
C VAL A 271 5.30 -19.93 -0.15
N THR A 272 5.89 -20.35 -1.28
CA THR A 272 5.76 -19.69 -2.60
C THR A 272 4.52 -20.16 -3.33
#